data_22292d67613dc772da39009c6622fd6f
#
_entry.id   22292d67613dc772da39009c6622fd6f
#
_cell.length_a   1.000
_cell.length_b   1.000
_cell.length_c   1.000
_cell.angle_alpha   90.00
_cell.angle_beta   90.00
_cell.angle_gamma   90.00
#
_symmetry.space_group_name_H-M   'P 1'
#
loop_
_entity.id
_entity.type
_entity.pdbx_description
1 polymer ?
#
loop_
_entity_poly.entity_id
_entity_poly.type
_entity_poly.pdbx_seq_one_letter_code
_entity_poly.pdbx_strand_id
1 'polypeptide(L)' 'MQVTAVDELSAAALGRFLRERDCAVYRTGSHTLEASPLGSVSAARAPGALAGHLKEWLARNPGMAVRLDVY' A
#
# COMPACT_ATOMS: atom_id res chain seq x y z
N MET A 1 2.12 -7.78 -3.88
CA MET A 1 2.08 -7.73 -2.40
C MET A 1 0.69 -7.31 -1.96
N GLN A 2 0.18 -7.91 -0.92
CA GLN A 2 -1.16 -7.59 -0.41
C GLN A 2 -1.08 -6.62 0.75
N VAL A 3 -1.90 -5.58 0.71
CA VAL A 3 -2.02 -4.60 1.79
C VAL A 3 -3.43 -4.68 2.34
N THR A 4 -3.54 -4.83 3.66
CA THR A 4 -4.82 -4.88 4.35
C THR A 4 -4.97 -3.61 5.19
N ALA A 5 -6.07 -2.88 4.96
CA ALA A 5 -6.41 -1.68 5.72
C ALA A 5 -7.48 -1.99 6.77
N VAL A 6 -7.81 -1.04 7.63
CA VAL A 6 -8.78 -1.26 8.72
C VAL A 6 -10.23 -1.29 8.23
N ASP A 7 -10.53 -0.59 7.13
CA ASP A 7 -11.89 -0.54 6.57
C ASP A 7 -11.83 -0.17 5.08
N GLU A 8 -13.00 -0.12 4.46
CA GLU A 8 -13.13 0.14 3.03
C GLU A 8 -12.71 1.57 2.65
N LEU A 9 -13.07 2.56 3.47
CA LEU A 9 -12.67 3.94 3.21
C LEU A 9 -11.17 4.13 3.29
N SER A 10 -10.55 3.52 4.30
CA SER A 10 -9.08 3.56 4.45
C SER A 10 -8.40 2.87 3.28
N ALA A 11 -8.93 1.74 2.81
CA ALA A 11 -8.39 1.04 1.65
C ALA A 11 -8.46 1.91 0.39
N ALA A 12 -9.58 2.60 0.18
CA ALA A 12 -9.73 3.50 -0.97
C ALA A 12 -8.75 4.67 -0.91
N ALA A 13 -8.61 5.29 0.26
CA ALA A 13 -7.68 6.40 0.47
C ALA A 13 -6.23 5.95 0.28
N LEU A 14 -5.87 4.81 0.85
CA LEU A 14 -4.54 4.24 0.71
C LEU A 14 -4.21 3.89 -0.75
N GLY A 15 -5.16 3.32 -1.46
CA GLY A 15 -5.00 3.02 -2.89
C GLY A 15 -4.69 4.26 -3.71
N ARG A 16 -5.39 5.35 -3.45
CA ARG A 16 -5.16 6.63 -4.12
C ARG A 16 -3.76 7.16 -3.80
N PHE A 17 -3.37 7.12 -2.53
CA PHE A 17 -2.06 7.56 -2.07
C PHE A 17 -0.94 6.77 -2.78
N LEU A 18 -1.08 5.44 -2.84
CA LEU A 18 -0.07 4.59 -3.47
C LEU A 18 0.03 4.82 -4.97
N ARG A 19 -1.10 5.08 -5.66
CA ARG A 19 -1.06 5.42 -7.08
C ARG A 19 -0.32 6.72 -7.34
N GLU A 20 -0.44 7.69 -6.45
CA GLU A 20 0.32 8.94 -6.53
C GLU A 20 1.82 8.74 -6.32
N ARG A 21 2.21 7.61 -5.77
CA ARG A 21 3.61 7.21 -5.53
C ARG A 21 4.11 6.23 -6.59
N ASP A 22 3.48 6.21 -7.76
CA ASP A 22 3.86 5.31 -8.86
C ASP A 22 3.79 3.83 -8.48
N CYS A 23 2.74 3.44 -7.78
CA CYS A 23 2.46 2.04 -7.50
C CYS A 23 1.28 1.56 -8.34
N ALA A 24 1.36 0.32 -8.82
CA ALA A 24 0.20 -0.36 -9.37
C ALA A 24 -0.66 -0.85 -8.21
N VAL A 25 -1.96 -0.55 -8.25
CA VAL A 25 -2.87 -0.86 -7.16
C VAL A 25 -4.17 -1.46 -7.71
N TYR A 26 -4.57 -2.60 -7.16
CA TYR A 26 -5.85 -3.25 -7.49
C TYR A 26 -6.58 -3.60 -6.22
N ARG A 27 -7.89 -3.34 -6.18
CA ARG A 27 -8.72 -3.76 -5.06
C ARG A 27 -8.96 -5.26 -5.16
N THR A 28 -8.71 -5.99 -4.08
CA THR A 28 -8.91 -7.43 -4.00
C THR A 28 -9.99 -7.83 -3.00
N GLY A 29 -10.47 -6.88 -2.21
CA GLY A 29 -11.54 -7.08 -1.25
C GLY A 29 -11.99 -5.74 -0.69
N SER A 30 -12.88 -5.76 0.30
CA SER A 30 -13.40 -4.53 0.89
C SER A 30 -12.32 -3.71 1.59
N HIS A 31 -11.33 -4.38 2.20
CA HIS A 31 -10.22 -3.71 2.89
C HIS A 31 -8.85 -4.10 2.35
N THR A 32 -8.77 -4.82 1.26
CA THR A 32 -7.50 -5.35 0.76
C THR A 32 -7.16 -4.80 -0.61
N LEU A 33 -5.87 -4.59 -0.83
CA LEU A 33 -5.31 -4.10 -2.07
C LEU A 33 -4.16 -5.00 -2.48
N GLU A 34 -4.03 -5.21 -3.78
CA GLU A 34 -2.80 -5.75 -4.36
C GLU A 34 -1.99 -4.56 -4.85
N ALA A 35 -0.78 -4.39 -4.36
CA ALA A 35 0.05 -3.24 -4.70
C ALA A 35 1.48 -3.65 -5.00
N SER A 36 2.09 -2.94 -5.94
CA SER A 36 3.51 -3.10 -6.25
C SER A 36 4.08 -1.80 -6.80
N PRO A 37 5.32 -1.42 -6.40
CA PRO A 37 5.98 -0.28 -6.98
C PRO A 37 6.25 -0.49 -8.47
N LEU A 38 6.16 0.59 -9.24
CA LEU A 38 6.46 0.59 -10.68
C LEU A 38 7.86 1.15 -10.91
N GLY A 39 8.25 1.19 -12.19
CA GLY A 39 9.51 1.79 -12.60
C GLY A 39 10.69 0.87 -12.40
N SER A 40 11.83 1.45 -12.00
CA SER A 40 13.11 0.74 -11.92
C SER A 40 13.37 0.04 -10.60
N VAL A 41 12.35 -0.09 -9.73
CA VAL A 41 12.52 -0.78 -8.45
C VAL A 41 12.64 -2.28 -8.71
N SER A 42 13.75 -2.88 -8.24
CA SER A 42 13.96 -4.32 -8.39
C SER A 42 13.00 -5.10 -7.49
N ALA A 43 12.74 -6.37 -7.85
CA ALA A 43 11.87 -7.25 -7.06
C ALA A 43 12.38 -7.38 -5.61
N ALA A 44 13.70 -7.40 -5.41
CA ALA A 44 14.29 -7.50 -4.09
C ALA A 44 14.05 -6.25 -3.22
N ARG A 45 13.89 -5.08 -3.84
CA ARG A 45 13.69 -3.81 -3.13
C ARG A 45 12.23 -3.40 -3.03
N ALA A 46 11.37 -4.02 -3.82
CA ALA A 46 9.96 -3.64 -3.88
C ALA A 46 9.26 -3.69 -2.52
N PRO A 47 9.44 -4.73 -1.68
CA PRO A 47 8.79 -4.76 -0.36
C PRO A 47 9.20 -3.59 0.52
N GLY A 48 10.48 -3.23 0.52
CA GLY A 48 11.00 -2.11 1.31
C GLY A 48 10.46 -0.77 0.81
N ALA A 49 10.38 -0.58 -0.50
CA ALA A 49 9.83 0.63 -1.09
C ALA A 49 8.35 0.78 -0.73
N LEU A 50 7.57 -0.29 -0.83
CA LEU A 50 6.16 -0.26 -0.47
C LEU A 50 5.98 -0.01 1.03
N ALA A 51 6.77 -0.67 1.87
CA ALA A 51 6.74 -0.46 3.31
C ALA A 51 7.03 1.00 3.67
N GLY A 52 7.95 1.64 2.97
CA GLY A 52 8.27 3.06 3.16
C GLY A 52 7.08 3.96 2.85
N HIS A 53 6.37 3.69 1.77
CA HIS A 53 5.14 4.43 1.41
C HIS A 53 4.05 4.22 2.46
N LEU A 54 3.87 3.00 2.95
CA LEU A 54 2.89 2.71 3.99
C LEU A 54 3.21 3.45 5.28
N LYS A 55 4.48 3.50 5.64
CA LYS A 55 4.95 4.24 6.82
C LYS A 55 4.63 5.73 6.71
N GLU A 56 4.85 6.31 5.54
CA GLU A 56 4.51 7.71 5.26
C GLU A 56 3.01 7.96 5.40
N TRP A 57 2.19 7.06 4.84
CA TRP A 57 0.74 7.19 4.94
C TRP A 57 0.26 7.11 6.38
N LEU A 58 0.81 6.18 7.16
CA LEU A 58 0.47 6.04 8.58
C LEU A 58 0.85 7.27 9.39
N ALA A 59 1.98 7.90 9.07
CA ALA A 59 2.40 9.12 9.73
C ALA A 59 1.42 10.28 9.48
N ARG A 60 0.77 10.30 8.32
CA ARG A 60 -0.22 11.31 7.95
C ARG A 60 -1.64 10.96 8.43
N ASN A 61 -1.86 9.72 8.84
CA ASN A 61 -3.17 9.22 9.24
C ASN A 61 -3.08 8.52 10.60
N PRO A 62 -2.83 9.28 11.68
CA PRO A 62 -2.70 8.68 13.01
C PRO A 62 -3.96 7.94 13.41
N GLY A 63 -3.80 6.81 14.08
CA GLY A 63 -4.90 5.95 14.46
C GLY A 63 -5.23 4.87 13.45
N MET A 64 -4.63 4.91 12.25
CA MET A 64 -4.81 3.87 11.24
C MET A 64 -3.76 2.77 11.41
N ALA A 65 -4.08 1.59 10.87
CA ALA A 65 -3.15 0.48 10.82
C ALA A 65 -3.23 -0.17 9.44
N VAL A 66 -2.11 -0.70 8.97
CA VAL A 66 -2.06 -1.48 7.73
C VAL A 66 -1.20 -2.71 7.96
N ARG A 67 -1.49 -3.75 7.19
CA ARG A 67 -0.72 -4.98 7.19
C ARG A 67 -0.20 -5.21 5.78
N LEU A 68 1.09 -5.51 5.67
CA LEU A 68 1.72 -5.84 4.41
C LEU A 68 2.09 -7.33 4.40
N ASP A 69 1.55 -8.05 3.43
CA ASP A 69 1.89 -9.45 3.18
C ASP A 69 2.69 -9.54 1.89
N VAL A 70 3.93 -9.99 2.01
CA VAL A 70 4.85 -10.20 0.89
C VAL A 70 4.89 -11.68 0.56
N TYR A 71 4.69 -12.02 -0.72
CA TYR A 71 4.71 -13.42 -1.19
C TYR A 71 5.54 -13.61 -2.44
#